data_b11497608200a0f652b50f3083b528d1
#
_entry.id   b11497608200a0f652b50f3083b528d1
#
_cell.length_a   1.000
_cell.length_b   1.000
_cell.length_c   1.000
_cell.angle_alpha   90.00
_cell.angle_beta   90.00
_cell.angle_gamma   90.00
#
_symmetry.space_group_name_H-M   'P 1'
#
loop_
_entity.id
_entity.type
_entity.pdbx_description
1 polymer ?
#
loop_
_entity_poly.entity_id
_entity_poly.type
_entity_poly.pdbx_seq_one_letter_code
_entity_poly.pdbx_strand_id
1 'polypeptide(L)'
;PIGKLMEPMGTLTFDEVYQSVKQMVELVKEDIDVVLFETMTDIYELKASILAVKECSDLPVFATMTFETNGRSLSGCDPLTMVNVLEGLKVDALGINCSLGPNEMAPIIENILESTSFPVMIQPNAGLPLLEDGQTVYPMKVDEFIEAIVPLVKKGIAIVGGCCGTTPEFIQKLKENCPTTVTPREVSSLTRVSSGTTTVEFGKHVVVCGERLNPTGKKKLKAALKE
;
A
#
# COMPACT_ATOMS: atom_id res chain seq x y z
N PRO A 1 -4.64 7.83 6.81
CA PRO A 1 -3.55 8.27 7.70
C PRO A 1 -4.04 9.19 8.81
N ILE A 2 -3.29 9.26 9.93
CA ILE A 2 -3.60 10.10 11.08
C ILE A 2 -3.37 11.60 10.79
N GLY A 3 -2.62 11.89 9.73
CA GLY A 3 -2.35 13.27 9.32
C GLY A 3 -1.18 13.94 10.04
N LYS A 4 -0.33 13.15 10.69
CA LYS A 4 0.94 13.58 11.29
C LYS A 4 2.08 12.73 10.73
N LEU A 5 3.28 13.31 10.64
CA LEU A 5 4.46 12.55 10.24
C LEU A 5 4.96 11.67 11.39
N MET A 6 5.36 10.45 11.02
CA MET A 6 6.00 9.50 11.94
C MET A 6 7.41 9.96 12.33
N GLU A 7 7.87 9.53 13.52
CA GLU A 7 9.29 9.69 13.89
C GLU A 7 10.21 8.94 12.90
N PRO A 8 11.39 9.48 12.59
CA PRO A 8 12.01 10.70 13.16
C PRO A 8 11.70 11.99 12.38
N MET A 9 10.89 11.93 11.30
CA MET A 9 10.55 13.12 10.50
C MET A 9 9.48 14.01 11.15
N GLY A 10 8.66 13.43 12.00
CA GLY A 10 7.63 14.10 12.78
C GLY A 10 7.66 13.67 14.24
N THR A 11 6.51 13.75 14.89
CA THR A 11 6.35 13.47 16.33
C THR A 11 5.47 12.29 16.63
N LEU A 12 4.85 11.68 15.62
CA LEU A 12 3.93 10.55 15.80
C LEU A 12 4.72 9.26 16.02
N THR A 13 4.55 8.65 17.17
CA THR A 13 5.21 7.39 17.48
C THR A 13 4.42 6.18 16.95
N PHE A 14 5.10 5.05 16.80
CA PHE A 14 4.49 3.78 16.40
C PHE A 14 3.38 3.36 17.38
N ASP A 15 3.64 3.49 18.67
CA ASP A 15 2.70 3.11 19.72
C ASP A 15 1.46 4.00 19.76
N GLU A 16 1.59 5.30 19.49
CA GLU A 16 0.43 6.20 19.39
C GLU A 16 -0.49 5.81 18.22
N VAL A 17 0.07 5.47 17.06
CA VAL A 17 -0.71 4.97 15.93
C VAL A 17 -1.42 3.68 16.30
N TYR A 18 -0.67 2.71 16.81
CA TYR A 18 -1.18 1.41 17.23
C TYR A 18 -2.35 1.56 18.22
N GLN A 19 -2.19 2.33 19.29
CA GLN A 19 -3.23 2.53 20.30
C GLN A 19 -4.46 3.25 19.75
N SER A 20 -4.27 4.27 18.92
CA SER A 20 -5.37 5.02 18.29
C SER A 20 -6.22 4.13 17.38
N VAL A 21 -5.58 3.32 16.53
CA VAL A 21 -6.29 2.40 15.64
C VAL A 21 -6.96 1.28 16.41
N LYS A 22 -6.28 0.71 17.42
CA LYS A 22 -6.86 -0.33 18.26
C LYS A 22 -8.14 0.13 18.94
N GLN A 23 -8.12 1.31 19.58
CA GLN A 23 -9.32 1.89 20.19
C GLN A 23 -10.48 2.06 19.20
N MET A 24 -10.18 2.57 17.99
CA MET A 24 -11.18 2.75 16.94
C MET A 24 -11.78 1.41 16.50
N VAL A 25 -10.95 0.40 16.24
CA VAL A 25 -11.41 -0.91 15.79
C VAL A 25 -12.21 -1.62 16.87
N GLU A 26 -11.79 -1.57 18.11
CA GLU A 26 -12.53 -2.16 19.25
C GLU A 26 -13.96 -1.61 19.40
N LEU A 27 -14.19 -0.35 18.98
CA LEU A 27 -15.51 0.27 19.03
C LEU A 27 -16.44 -0.17 17.88
N VAL A 28 -15.89 -0.55 16.71
CA VAL A 28 -16.70 -0.75 15.49
C VAL A 28 -16.63 -2.17 14.92
N LYS A 29 -15.76 -3.02 15.43
CA LYS A 29 -15.47 -4.34 14.84
C LYS A 29 -16.66 -5.29 14.71
N GLU A 30 -17.68 -5.14 15.54
CA GLU A 30 -18.89 -5.95 15.46
C GLU A 30 -19.90 -5.44 14.39
N ASP A 31 -19.69 -4.22 13.88
CA ASP A 31 -20.59 -3.53 12.95
C ASP A 31 -20.03 -3.43 11.53
N ILE A 32 -18.82 -3.95 11.28
CA ILE A 32 -18.13 -3.84 9.99
C ILE A 32 -17.65 -5.23 9.50
N ASP A 33 -17.54 -5.37 8.17
CA ASP A 33 -17.13 -6.60 7.51
C ASP A 33 -15.64 -6.61 7.12
N VAL A 34 -15.01 -5.44 7.00
CA VAL A 34 -13.62 -5.28 6.54
C VAL A 34 -13.02 -3.96 7.04
N VAL A 35 -11.72 -3.96 7.29
CA VAL A 35 -10.95 -2.75 7.54
C VAL A 35 -10.14 -2.39 6.29
N LEU A 36 -10.36 -1.21 5.72
CA LEU A 36 -9.60 -0.67 4.61
C LEU A 36 -8.72 0.49 5.08
N PHE A 37 -7.42 0.31 5.02
CA PHE A 37 -6.45 1.40 5.12
C PHE A 37 -6.15 1.92 3.73
N GLU A 38 -6.53 3.16 3.43
CA GLU A 38 -6.31 3.77 2.12
C GLU A 38 -5.54 5.08 2.20
N THR A 39 -4.90 5.46 1.10
CA THR A 39 -4.13 6.70 0.95
C THR A 39 -2.98 6.82 1.97
N MET A 40 -2.40 5.67 2.32
CA MET A 40 -1.30 5.64 3.28
C MET A 40 0.00 6.10 2.61
N THR A 41 0.71 7.01 3.27
CA THR A 41 1.95 7.61 2.77
C THR A 41 3.20 7.09 3.47
N ASP A 42 3.02 6.46 4.63
CA ASP A 42 4.08 5.92 5.47
C ASP A 42 3.85 4.45 5.79
N ILE A 43 4.85 3.61 5.48
CA ILE A 43 4.75 2.16 5.68
C ILE A 43 4.77 1.77 7.17
N TYR A 44 5.38 2.58 8.05
CA TYR A 44 5.42 2.30 9.48
C TYR A 44 4.09 2.65 10.14
N GLU A 45 3.44 3.75 9.73
CA GLU A 45 2.08 4.08 10.13
C GLU A 45 1.12 2.95 9.73
N LEU A 46 1.21 2.50 8.47
CA LEU A 46 0.40 1.41 7.96
C LEU A 46 0.66 0.10 8.72
N LYS A 47 1.92 -0.24 9.00
CA LYS A 47 2.30 -1.42 9.78
C LYS A 47 1.73 -1.39 11.19
N ALA A 48 1.84 -0.27 11.91
CA ALA A 48 1.27 -0.10 13.25
C ALA A 48 -0.24 -0.29 13.22
N SER A 49 -0.91 0.29 12.22
CA SER A 49 -2.35 0.20 12.01
C SER A 49 -2.82 -1.23 11.75
N ILE A 50 -2.15 -1.97 10.87
CA ILE A 50 -2.49 -3.37 10.57
C ILE A 50 -2.29 -4.27 11.79
N LEU A 51 -1.19 -4.10 12.52
CA LEU A 51 -0.94 -4.87 13.74
C LEU A 51 -2.03 -4.63 14.78
N ALA A 52 -2.47 -3.39 14.96
CA ALA A 52 -3.55 -3.07 15.88
C ALA A 52 -4.85 -3.81 15.53
N VAL A 53 -5.25 -3.85 14.25
CA VAL A 53 -6.44 -4.59 13.80
C VAL A 53 -6.29 -6.09 14.08
N LYS A 54 -5.16 -6.68 13.67
CA LYS A 54 -4.94 -8.13 13.76
C LYS A 54 -4.80 -8.65 15.19
N GLU A 55 -4.49 -7.77 16.14
CA GLU A 55 -4.41 -8.16 17.56
C GLU A 55 -5.75 -8.03 18.30
N CYS A 56 -6.71 -7.27 17.77
CA CYS A 56 -8.00 -7.07 18.43
C CYS A 56 -9.21 -7.57 17.65
N SER A 57 -9.01 -8.10 16.42
CA SER A 57 -10.08 -8.65 15.58
C SER A 57 -9.55 -9.66 14.57
N ASP A 58 -10.47 -10.48 14.03
CA ASP A 58 -10.23 -11.37 12.88
C ASP A 58 -10.75 -10.78 11.56
N LEU A 59 -11.04 -9.49 11.52
CA LEU A 59 -11.54 -8.81 10.33
C LEU A 59 -10.54 -8.88 9.18
N PRO A 60 -11.00 -9.08 7.94
CA PRO A 60 -10.16 -8.90 6.76
C PRO A 60 -9.58 -7.50 6.71
N VAL A 61 -8.31 -7.41 6.30
CA VAL A 61 -7.59 -6.14 6.18
C VAL A 61 -7.17 -5.90 4.74
N PHE A 62 -7.67 -4.82 4.15
CA PHE A 62 -7.22 -4.32 2.87
C PHE A 62 -6.32 -3.10 3.10
N ALA A 63 -5.25 -2.98 2.35
CA ALA A 63 -4.28 -1.91 2.55
C ALA A 63 -3.77 -1.32 1.24
N THR A 64 -3.93 -0.02 1.05
CA THR A 64 -3.40 0.71 -0.10
C THR A 64 -2.52 1.87 0.34
N MET A 65 -1.43 2.05 -0.41
CA MET A 65 -0.55 3.21 -0.27
C MET A 65 -0.68 4.14 -1.47
N THR A 66 -0.21 5.35 -1.29
CA THR A 66 -0.15 6.33 -2.36
C THR A 66 1.30 6.58 -2.78
N PHE A 67 1.52 6.67 -4.09
CA PHE A 67 2.84 6.85 -4.70
C PHE A 67 2.83 8.10 -5.60
N GLU A 68 3.98 8.77 -5.64
CA GLU A 68 4.23 9.86 -6.54
C GLU A 68 4.69 9.35 -7.93
N THR A 69 4.78 10.23 -8.92
CA THR A 69 5.22 9.90 -10.28
C THR A 69 6.61 9.29 -10.36
N ASN A 70 7.45 9.49 -9.34
CA ASN A 70 8.77 8.87 -9.22
C ASN A 70 8.72 7.41 -8.72
N GLY A 71 7.52 6.85 -8.50
CA GLY A 71 7.30 5.50 -8.00
C GLY A 71 7.62 5.30 -6.53
N ARG A 72 7.63 6.38 -5.71
CA ARG A 72 7.85 6.30 -4.26
C ARG A 72 6.73 6.99 -3.49
N SER A 73 6.45 6.48 -2.29
CA SER A 73 5.56 7.16 -1.35
C SER A 73 6.24 8.41 -0.78
N LEU A 74 5.49 9.26 -0.09
CA LEU A 74 6.01 10.45 0.58
C LEU A 74 7.16 10.12 1.56
N SER A 75 7.10 9.00 2.26
CA SER A 75 8.16 8.53 3.17
C SER A 75 9.29 7.77 2.46
N GLY A 76 9.26 7.68 1.12
CA GLY A 76 10.30 7.06 0.29
C GLY A 76 10.16 5.56 0.07
N CYS A 77 9.08 4.94 0.51
CA CYS A 77 8.80 3.52 0.30
C CYS A 77 8.60 3.24 -1.20
N ASP A 78 9.22 2.19 -1.74
CA ASP A 78 8.97 1.70 -3.09
C ASP A 78 7.88 0.59 -3.11
N PRO A 79 7.29 0.29 -4.29
CA PRO A 79 6.22 -0.69 -4.40
C PRO A 79 6.59 -2.09 -3.93
N LEU A 80 7.82 -2.54 -4.20
CA LEU A 80 8.31 -3.85 -3.76
C LEU A 80 8.42 -3.93 -2.24
N THR A 81 8.85 -2.85 -1.61
CA THR A 81 8.89 -2.73 -0.14
C THR A 81 7.50 -2.79 0.46
N MET A 82 6.53 -2.05 -0.12
CA MET A 82 5.13 -2.13 0.29
C MET A 82 4.62 -3.58 0.20
N VAL A 83 4.78 -4.23 -0.95
CA VAL A 83 4.37 -5.62 -1.17
C VAL A 83 4.96 -6.53 -0.10
N ASN A 84 6.28 -6.52 0.08
CA ASN A 84 6.95 -7.42 1.01
C ASN A 84 6.51 -7.22 2.46
N VAL A 85 6.28 -5.98 2.89
CA VAL A 85 5.80 -5.68 4.25
C VAL A 85 4.35 -6.13 4.42
N LEU A 86 3.47 -5.84 3.46
CA LEU A 86 2.05 -6.18 3.54
C LEU A 86 1.80 -7.69 3.46
N GLU A 87 2.55 -8.42 2.62
CA GLU A 87 2.53 -9.89 2.60
C GLU A 87 2.99 -10.47 3.95
N GLY A 88 4.07 -9.92 4.51
CA GLY A 88 4.57 -10.33 5.84
C GLY A 88 3.55 -10.09 6.96
N LEU A 89 2.71 -9.06 6.84
CA LEU A 89 1.60 -8.75 7.74
C LEU A 89 0.32 -9.54 7.40
N LYS A 90 0.33 -10.34 6.32
CA LYS A 90 -0.79 -11.19 5.90
C LYS A 90 -2.09 -10.42 5.71
N VAL A 91 -2.04 -9.29 4.99
CA VAL A 91 -3.26 -8.58 4.58
C VAL A 91 -4.04 -9.41 3.56
N ASP A 92 -5.34 -9.15 3.45
CA ASP A 92 -6.23 -9.90 2.54
C ASP A 92 -6.26 -9.31 1.13
N ALA A 93 -5.94 -8.01 1.00
CA ALA A 93 -5.68 -7.33 -0.26
C ALA A 93 -4.67 -6.20 -0.05
N LEU A 94 -3.85 -5.96 -1.06
CA LEU A 94 -2.87 -4.86 -1.06
C LEU A 94 -2.93 -4.07 -2.37
N GLY A 95 -2.45 -2.84 -2.37
CA GLY A 95 -2.44 -2.08 -3.61
C GLY A 95 -2.15 -0.60 -3.46
N ILE A 96 -2.67 0.17 -4.41
CA ILE A 96 -2.43 1.61 -4.48
C ILE A 96 -3.70 2.39 -4.78
N ASN A 97 -3.78 3.61 -4.25
CA ASN A 97 -4.87 4.53 -4.52
C ASN A 97 -4.40 5.99 -4.49
N CYS A 98 -5.19 6.87 -5.08
CA CYS A 98 -4.98 8.34 -5.08
C CYS A 98 -3.66 8.79 -5.73
N SER A 99 -3.32 10.08 -5.63
CA SER A 99 -2.19 10.83 -6.22
C SER A 99 -2.16 10.83 -7.75
N LEU A 100 -2.31 9.68 -8.38
CA LEU A 100 -2.10 9.45 -9.81
C LEU A 100 -3.39 9.05 -10.51
N GLY A 101 -3.45 9.28 -11.82
CA GLY A 101 -4.43 8.69 -12.71
C GLY A 101 -4.04 7.26 -13.13
N PRO A 102 -4.93 6.54 -13.84
CA PRO A 102 -4.66 5.16 -14.22
C PRO A 102 -3.43 4.99 -15.13
N ASN A 103 -3.15 5.95 -15.99
CA ASN A 103 -2.00 5.89 -16.90
C ASN A 103 -0.67 5.98 -16.13
N GLU A 104 -0.57 6.91 -15.19
CA GLU A 104 0.63 7.09 -14.35
C GLU A 104 0.80 5.96 -13.34
N MET A 105 -0.30 5.35 -12.89
CA MET A 105 -0.26 4.17 -12.01
C MET A 105 0.19 2.90 -12.72
N ALA A 106 -0.03 2.77 -14.02
CA ALA A 106 0.18 1.54 -14.77
C ALA A 106 1.56 0.89 -14.53
N PRO A 107 2.70 1.59 -14.64
CA PRO A 107 4.01 0.98 -14.41
C PRO A 107 4.22 0.53 -12.96
N ILE A 108 3.63 1.22 -11.98
CA ILE A 108 3.70 0.85 -10.56
C ILE A 108 2.87 -0.42 -10.32
N ILE A 109 1.66 -0.48 -10.90
CA ILE A 109 0.76 -1.63 -10.82
C ILE A 109 1.40 -2.87 -11.44
N GLU A 110 2.03 -2.76 -12.59
CA GLU A 110 2.72 -3.86 -13.25
C GLU A 110 3.82 -4.44 -12.37
N ASN A 111 4.64 -3.58 -11.75
CA ASN A 111 5.66 -3.99 -10.79
C ASN A 111 5.06 -4.73 -9.57
N ILE A 112 3.93 -4.25 -9.04
CA ILE A 112 3.22 -4.91 -7.95
C ILE A 112 2.70 -6.28 -8.39
N LEU A 113 2.03 -6.38 -9.55
CA LEU A 113 1.47 -7.62 -10.07
C LEU A 113 2.54 -8.70 -10.32
N GLU A 114 3.75 -8.30 -10.74
CA GLU A 114 4.90 -9.20 -10.92
C GLU A 114 5.51 -9.67 -9.59
N SER A 115 5.23 -8.95 -8.51
CA SER A 115 5.89 -9.14 -7.21
C SER A 115 5.07 -9.93 -6.20
N THR A 116 3.75 -10.09 -6.41
CA THR A 116 2.82 -10.72 -5.47
C THR A 116 1.75 -11.56 -6.13
N SER A 117 1.36 -12.66 -5.48
CA SER A 117 0.15 -13.42 -5.80
C SER A 117 -1.07 -12.99 -4.99
N PHE A 118 -0.93 -12.11 -4.01
CA PHE A 118 -2.02 -11.59 -3.20
C PHE A 118 -3.02 -10.80 -4.06
N PRO A 119 -4.29 -10.70 -3.65
CA PRO A 119 -5.27 -9.85 -4.32
C PRO A 119 -4.77 -8.40 -4.39
N VAL A 120 -4.69 -7.85 -5.60
CA VAL A 120 -4.26 -6.45 -5.81
C VAL A 120 -5.46 -5.56 -6.00
N MET A 121 -5.47 -4.44 -5.29
CA MET A 121 -6.51 -3.41 -5.30
C MET A 121 -5.97 -2.10 -5.89
N ILE A 122 -6.76 -1.46 -6.75
CA ILE A 122 -6.44 -0.14 -7.29
C ILE A 122 -7.64 0.81 -7.23
N GLN A 123 -7.38 2.07 -6.89
CA GLN A 123 -8.36 3.15 -6.87
C GLN A 123 -7.70 4.46 -7.37
N PRO A 124 -7.55 4.63 -8.70
CA PRO A 124 -6.94 5.83 -9.28
C PRO A 124 -7.83 7.06 -9.16
N ASN A 125 -7.23 8.22 -9.26
CA ASN A 125 -7.94 9.47 -9.51
C ASN A 125 -8.46 9.50 -10.96
N ALA A 126 -9.43 10.36 -11.25
CA ALA A 126 -9.89 10.64 -12.62
C ALA A 126 -8.87 11.54 -13.38
N GLY A 127 -7.65 10.99 -13.55
CA GLY A 127 -6.49 11.70 -14.10
C GLY A 127 -5.70 12.46 -13.03
N LEU A 128 -4.65 13.18 -13.47
CA LEU A 128 -3.86 14.05 -12.60
C LEU A 128 -4.67 15.30 -12.23
N PRO A 129 -4.55 15.80 -10.97
CA PRO A 129 -5.21 17.03 -10.58
C PRO A 129 -4.66 18.25 -11.35
N LEU A 130 -5.56 19.09 -11.81
CA LEU A 130 -5.25 20.39 -12.38
C LEU A 130 -5.83 21.50 -11.49
N LEU A 131 -5.20 22.68 -11.52
CA LEU A 131 -5.72 23.85 -10.84
C LEU A 131 -6.40 24.76 -11.89
N GLU A 132 -7.73 24.88 -11.83
CA GLU A 132 -8.51 25.77 -12.67
C GLU A 132 -9.31 26.73 -11.79
N ASP A 133 -9.15 28.03 -12.01
CA ASP A 133 -9.82 29.10 -11.22
C ASP A 133 -9.67 28.94 -9.69
N GLY A 134 -8.53 28.43 -9.23
CA GLY A 134 -8.24 28.21 -7.82
C GLY A 134 -8.90 26.95 -7.22
N GLN A 135 -9.53 26.11 -8.04
CA GLN A 135 -10.12 24.84 -7.64
C GLN A 135 -9.36 23.65 -8.25
N THR A 136 -9.25 22.57 -7.48
CA THR A 136 -8.70 21.32 -8.00
C THR A 136 -9.74 20.59 -8.84
N VAL A 137 -9.43 20.34 -10.11
CA VAL A 137 -10.26 19.58 -11.05
C VAL A 137 -9.53 18.32 -11.52
N TYR A 138 -10.31 17.31 -11.90
CA TYR A 138 -9.81 16.06 -12.45
C TYR A 138 -10.34 15.90 -13.86
N PRO A 139 -9.48 16.04 -14.91
CA PRO A 139 -9.94 16.25 -16.27
C PRO A 139 -10.33 14.97 -17.02
N MET A 140 -9.94 13.79 -16.52
CA MET A 140 -10.13 12.53 -17.24
C MET A 140 -11.61 12.16 -17.30
N LYS A 141 -12.09 11.87 -18.49
CA LYS A 141 -13.47 11.45 -18.73
C LYS A 141 -13.65 9.97 -18.42
N VAL A 142 -14.89 9.56 -18.23
CA VAL A 142 -15.27 8.17 -17.85
C VAL A 142 -14.72 7.17 -18.87
N ASP A 143 -14.93 7.39 -20.17
CA ASP A 143 -14.50 6.45 -21.22
C ASP A 143 -12.98 6.31 -21.26
N GLU A 144 -12.23 7.40 -21.13
CA GLU A 144 -10.76 7.39 -21.05
C GLU A 144 -10.26 6.62 -19.84
N PHE A 145 -10.94 6.78 -18.71
CA PHE A 145 -10.64 6.04 -17.48
C PHE A 145 -10.83 4.53 -17.66
N ILE A 146 -11.95 4.13 -18.28
CA ILE A 146 -12.25 2.73 -18.55
C ILE A 146 -11.26 2.12 -19.53
N GLU A 147 -10.92 2.83 -20.61
CA GLU A 147 -9.91 2.39 -21.58
C GLU A 147 -8.54 2.15 -20.94
N ALA A 148 -8.15 2.96 -19.97
CA ALA A 148 -6.89 2.79 -19.25
C ALA A 148 -6.94 1.67 -18.18
N ILE A 149 -8.07 1.48 -17.49
CA ILE A 149 -8.20 0.52 -16.38
C ILE A 149 -8.42 -0.90 -16.84
N VAL A 150 -9.28 -1.14 -17.84
CA VAL A 150 -9.66 -2.50 -18.26
C VAL A 150 -8.45 -3.38 -18.64
N PRO A 151 -7.44 -2.89 -19.38
CA PRO A 151 -6.22 -3.66 -19.65
C PRO A 151 -5.46 -4.07 -18.38
N LEU A 152 -5.41 -3.20 -17.37
CA LEU A 152 -4.75 -3.50 -16.10
C LEU A 152 -5.52 -4.56 -15.30
N VAL A 153 -6.86 -4.47 -15.26
CA VAL A 153 -7.70 -5.48 -14.60
C VAL A 153 -7.49 -6.86 -15.23
N LYS A 154 -7.39 -6.93 -16.55
CA LYS A 154 -7.11 -8.18 -17.28
C LYS A 154 -5.75 -8.80 -16.94
N LYS A 155 -4.79 -8.03 -16.42
CA LYS A 155 -3.49 -8.52 -15.92
C LYS A 155 -3.57 -9.15 -14.53
N GLY A 156 -4.74 -9.15 -13.88
CA GLY A 156 -4.97 -9.84 -12.62
C GLY A 156 -5.19 -8.96 -11.41
N ILE A 157 -5.67 -7.73 -11.60
CA ILE A 157 -6.19 -6.92 -10.51
C ILE A 157 -7.47 -7.56 -10.00
N ALA A 158 -7.60 -7.69 -8.69
CA ALA A 158 -8.74 -8.34 -8.04
C ALA A 158 -9.83 -7.35 -7.61
N ILE A 159 -9.44 -6.14 -7.23
CA ILE A 159 -10.36 -5.11 -6.74
C ILE A 159 -10.05 -3.81 -7.46
N VAL A 160 -11.08 -3.19 -8.02
CA VAL A 160 -10.95 -1.93 -8.73
C VAL A 160 -12.02 -0.95 -8.30
N GLY A 161 -11.62 0.30 -8.15
CA GLY A 161 -12.50 1.41 -7.80
C GLY A 161 -11.97 2.73 -8.35
N GLY A 162 -12.32 3.81 -7.70
CA GLY A 162 -11.83 5.14 -8.01
C GLY A 162 -11.58 5.95 -6.74
N CYS A 163 -10.82 7.02 -6.87
CA CYS A 163 -10.53 7.98 -5.81
C CYS A 163 -10.96 9.39 -6.25
N CYS A 164 -10.12 10.38 -6.08
CA CYS A 164 -10.47 11.78 -6.36
C CYS A 164 -10.95 12.00 -7.81
N GLY A 165 -12.02 12.77 -7.96
CA GLY A 165 -12.62 13.10 -9.25
C GLY A 165 -13.51 12.02 -9.86
N THR A 166 -13.55 10.79 -9.31
CA THR A 166 -14.47 9.76 -9.78
C THR A 166 -15.87 9.95 -9.20
N THR A 167 -16.87 9.59 -10.00
CA THR A 167 -18.31 9.69 -9.66
C THR A 167 -18.95 8.30 -9.73
N PRO A 168 -20.21 8.13 -9.30
CA PRO A 168 -20.94 6.87 -9.46
C PRO A 168 -20.96 6.35 -10.89
N GLU A 169 -20.91 7.22 -11.90
CA GLU A 169 -20.85 6.84 -13.31
C GLU A 169 -19.57 6.06 -13.66
N PHE A 170 -18.40 6.48 -13.12
CA PHE A 170 -17.15 5.74 -13.28
C PHE A 170 -17.25 4.31 -12.73
N ILE A 171 -17.85 4.18 -11.53
CA ILE A 171 -18.02 2.87 -10.88
C ILE A 171 -19.00 1.99 -11.64
N GLN A 172 -20.10 2.56 -12.15
CA GLN A 172 -21.03 1.83 -13.00
C GLN A 172 -20.32 1.30 -14.26
N LYS A 173 -19.56 2.16 -14.94
CA LYS A 173 -18.82 1.77 -16.15
C LYS A 173 -17.73 0.75 -15.86
N LEU A 174 -17.03 0.82 -14.73
CA LEU A 174 -16.10 -0.24 -14.30
C LEU A 174 -16.83 -1.57 -14.18
N LYS A 175 -17.99 -1.60 -13.52
CA LYS A 175 -18.81 -2.83 -13.35
C LYS A 175 -19.25 -3.42 -14.69
N GLU A 176 -19.60 -2.56 -15.67
CA GLU A 176 -20.06 -2.99 -16.99
C GLU A 176 -18.94 -3.54 -17.88
N ASN A 177 -17.68 -3.05 -17.71
CA ASN A 177 -16.57 -3.29 -18.67
C ASN A 177 -15.45 -4.17 -18.10
N CYS A 178 -15.31 -4.27 -16.78
CA CYS A 178 -14.29 -5.11 -16.18
C CYS A 178 -14.71 -6.58 -16.17
N PRO A 179 -13.75 -7.53 -16.37
CA PRO A 179 -14.04 -8.95 -16.21
C PRO A 179 -14.47 -9.26 -14.77
N THR A 180 -15.38 -10.25 -14.63
CA THR A 180 -15.87 -10.71 -13.32
C THR A 180 -14.97 -11.77 -12.69
N THR A 181 -13.97 -12.24 -13.40
CA THR A 181 -13.01 -13.24 -12.94
C THR A 181 -11.61 -12.67 -12.94
N VAL A 182 -10.87 -12.96 -11.89
CA VAL A 182 -9.46 -12.52 -11.75
C VAL A 182 -8.56 -13.47 -12.55
N THR A 183 -7.68 -12.94 -13.37
CA THR A 183 -6.63 -13.70 -14.04
C THR A 183 -5.61 -14.20 -13.00
N PRO A 184 -5.40 -15.53 -12.83
CA PRO A 184 -4.39 -16.05 -11.94
C PRO A 184 -2.98 -15.58 -12.33
N ARG A 185 -2.15 -15.31 -11.33
CA ARG A 185 -0.75 -14.91 -11.52
C ARG A 185 0.17 -15.92 -10.85
N GLU A 186 1.19 -16.33 -11.58
CA GLU A 186 2.30 -17.10 -11.01
C GLU A 186 3.45 -16.13 -10.70
N VAL A 187 3.80 -16.05 -9.43
CA VAL A 187 4.88 -15.20 -8.95
C VAL A 187 5.96 -16.06 -8.32
N SER A 188 7.20 -15.87 -8.71
CA SER A 188 8.32 -16.60 -8.10
C SER A 188 8.48 -16.21 -6.64
N SER A 189 8.44 -17.19 -5.75
CA SER A 189 8.73 -17.00 -4.33
C SER A 189 10.22 -16.76 -4.12
N LEU A 190 10.59 -15.55 -3.73
CA LEU A 190 11.94 -15.18 -3.33
C LEU A 190 11.95 -14.78 -1.86
N THR A 191 13.04 -15.12 -1.17
CA THR A 191 13.27 -14.59 0.17
C THR A 191 13.59 -13.10 0.08
N ARG A 192 12.84 -12.28 0.81
CA ARG A 192 12.96 -10.82 0.82
C ARG A 192 13.09 -10.29 2.24
N VAL A 193 13.86 -9.23 2.40
CA VAL A 193 13.91 -8.43 3.62
C VAL A 193 13.78 -6.96 3.26
N SER A 194 12.98 -6.22 4.02
CA SER A 194 12.70 -4.80 3.76
C SER A 194 13.09 -3.91 4.92
N SER A 195 13.59 -2.72 4.60
CA SER A 195 13.56 -1.54 5.46
C SER A 195 12.24 -0.78 5.26
N GLY A 196 12.14 0.46 5.71
CA GLY A 196 11.00 1.34 5.39
C GLY A 196 10.95 1.83 3.94
N THR A 197 12.06 1.72 3.20
CA THR A 197 12.20 2.35 1.88
C THR A 197 12.72 1.42 0.78
N THR A 198 13.32 0.30 1.13
CA THR A 198 14.03 -0.57 0.18
C THR A 198 13.92 -2.04 0.58
N THR A 199 13.77 -2.89 -0.42
CA THR A 199 13.76 -4.35 -0.29
C THR A 199 15.00 -4.96 -0.92
N VAL A 200 15.56 -5.98 -0.26
CA VAL A 200 16.63 -6.82 -0.80
C VAL A 200 16.06 -8.21 -1.05
N GLU A 201 16.25 -8.70 -2.28
CA GLU A 201 15.87 -10.06 -2.69
C GLU A 201 17.09 -10.98 -2.64
N PHE A 202 16.91 -12.18 -2.08
CA PHE A 202 17.94 -13.21 -2.03
C PHE A 202 17.67 -14.29 -3.09
N GLY A 203 18.75 -14.83 -3.65
CA GLY A 203 18.68 -15.96 -4.60
C GLY A 203 18.90 -15.59 -6.06
N LYS A 204 18.77 -14.32 -6.46
CA LYS A 204 19.06 -13.87 -7.84
C LYS A 204 20.55 -13.53 -8.03
N HIS A 205 21.16 -12.90 -7.02
CA HIS A 205 22.54 -12.40 -7.07
C HIS A 205 23.23 -12.62 -5.73
N VAL A 206 24.56 -12.50 -5.72
CA VAL A 206 25.33 -12.45 -4.48
C VAL A 206 25.00 -11.14 -3.74
N VAL A 207 24.53 -11.26 -2.51
CA VAL A 207 24.25 -10.12 -1.63
C VAL A 207 25.34 -10.00 -0.59
N VAL A 208 26.00 -8.85 -0.56
CA VAL A 208 27.00 -8.53 0.47
C VAL A 208 26.28 -7.99 1.70
N CYS A 209 26.38 -8.69 2.83
CA CYS A 209 25.76 -8.30 4.08
C CYS A 209 26.83 -7.91 5.12
N GLY A 210 26.73 -6.67 5.62
CA GLY A 210 27.52 -6.21 6.78
C GLY A 210 26.70 -6.37 8.06
N GLU A 211 27.06 -7.33 8.90
CA GLU A 211 26.33 -7.57 10.15
C GLU A 211 26.48 -6.36 11.10
N ARG A 212 25.38 -5.98 11.78
CA ARG A 212 25.34 -4.88 12.75
C ARG A 212 24.94 -5.31 14.17
N LEU A 213 24.36 -6.49 14.33
CA LEU A 213 23.93 -7.02 15.63
C LEU A 213 25.06 -7.78 16.35
N ASN A 214 26.31 -7.41 16.10
CA ASN A 214 27.48 -7.97 16.77
C ASN A 214 27.80 -7.14 18.03
N PRO A 215 27.71 -7.71 19.24
CA PRO A 215 28.02 -7.00 20.48
C PRO A 215 29.51 -6.70 20.66
N THR A 216 30.39 -7.36 19.90
CA THR A 216 31.86 -7.12 19.94
C THR A 216 32.16 -5.70 19.50
N GLY A 217 32.78 -4.91 20.35
CA GLY A 217 33.04 -3.49 20.10
C GLY A 217 31.85 -2.54 20.23
N LYS A 218 30.62 -3.03 20.46
CA LYS A 218 29.39 -2.26 20.64
C LYS A 218 28.97 -2.24 22.12
N LYS A 219 29.60 -1.39 22.94
CA LYS A 219 29.40 -1.37 24.40
C LYS A 219 27.94 -1.26 24.84
N LYS A 220 27.14 -0.40 24.17
CA LYS A 220 25.70 -0.21 24.47
C LYS A 220 24.89 -1.46 24.17
N LEU A 221 25.10 -2.10 23.01
CA LEU A 221 24.41 -3.35 22.65
C LEU A 221 24.79 -4.48 23.62
N LYS A 222 26.08 -4.58 23.98
CA LYS A 222 26.58 -5.58 24.94
C LYS A 222 25.98 -5.39 26.34
N ALA A 223 25.73 -4.15 26.76
CA ALA A 223 25.04 -3.86 28.02
C ALA A 223 23.56 -4.28 27.97
N ALA A 224 22.85 -3.85 26.93
CA ALA A 224 21.41 -4.18 26.75
C ALA A 224 21.10 -5.68 26.59
N LEU A 225 22.06 -6.49 26.15
CA LEU A 225 21.92 -7.95 26.05
C LEU A 225 22.15 -8.69 27.40
N LYS A 226 22.50 -7.96 28.46
CA LYS A 226 22.72 -8.53 29.80
C LYS A 226 21.58 -8.22 30.79
N GLU A 227 20.72 -7.29 30.42
CA GLU A 227 19.49 -6.94 31.11
C GLU A 227 18.33 -7.83 30.62
#